data_f7e02763b33e84ace7f69c1aca8ac2fe
#
_entry.id   f7e02763b33e84ace7f69c1aca8ac2fe
#
_cell.length_a   1.000
_cell.length_b   1.000
_cell.length_c   1.000
_cell.angle_alpha   90.00
_cell.angle_beta   90.00
_cell.angle_gamma   90.00
#
_symmetry.space_group_name_H-M   'P 1'
#
loop_
_entity.id
_entity.type
_entity.pdbx_description
1 polymer ?
#
loop_
_entity_poly.entity_id
_entity_poly.type
_entity_poly.pdbx_seq_one_letter_code
_entity_poly.pdbx_strand_id
1 'polypeptide(L)'
;FGLLMVYDSSVAIAMRDFANQYYFVREQAKWLVVGIVACFFFSRVDYHVWQKFALPLLFVTIALLLAVFIPNFGVHALGARRWLNFGFFVLQPAELAKFSLVLYLSAWFCNPEKRRLASFLLLIAMVVGLVVAEPDLGTSIVLVGIAVVLYFASGAPIRHFALLFTVVFAAIVLLAFISPYRLRRLTTFVNPQSDPLGASYQIRQVLLALGSGGMFGVGLGKSRQKYEYLPEANTDSIFAIIGEEIGFAGALVVISILLFIVWRGFRIARRAPDAFGRFFAIGVSSWIAIQTILNLGSMVVLVPLTGVPLPFISYGGSGLIILLSAVGIVFNISRQ
;
A
#
# COMPACT_ATOMS: atom_id res chain seq x y z
N PHE A 1 -1.70 12.31 -13.67
CA PHE A 1 -2.46 11.14 -14.14
C PHE A 1 -3.36 10.59 -13.03
N GLY A 2 -2.83 10.20 -11.86
CA GLY A 2 -3.63 9.64 -10.74
C GLY A 2 -4.82 10.53 -10.36
N LEU A 3 -4.63 11.85 -10.25
CA LEU A 3 -5.72 12.77 -9.93
C LEU A 3 -6.86 12.74 -10.98
N LEU A 4 -6.51 12.62 -12.25
CA LEU A 4 -7.47 12.49 -13.34
C LEU A 4 -8.25 11.18 -13.23
N MET A 5 -7.55 10.07 -12.95
CA MET A 5 -8.19 8.76 -12.80
C MET A 5 -9.07 8.68 -11.55
N VAL A 6 -8.69 9.36 -10.46
CA VAL A 6 -9.54 9.48 -9.27
C VAL A 6 -10.82 10.25 -9.59
N TYR A 7 -10.73 11.37 -10.32
CA TYR A 7 -11.92 12.09 -10.78
C TYR A 7 -12.83 11.17 -11.59
N ASP A 8 -12.27 10.55 -12.62
CA ASP A 8 -13.04 9.76 -13.55
C ASP A 8 -13.72 8.53 -12.89
N SER A 9 -12.97 7.79 -12.08
CA SER A 9 -13.48 6.60 -11.39
C SER A 9 -14.48 6.90 -10.27
N SER A 10 -14.51 8.14 -9.75
CA SER A 10 -15.35 8.51 -8.60
C SER A 10 -16.58 9.34 -8.95
N VAL A 11 -16.77 9.76 -10.20
CA VAL A 11 -17.85 10.69 -10.60
C VAL A 11 -19.23 10.18 -10.16
N ALA A 12 -19.56 8.91 -10.41
CA ALA A 12 -20.86 8.34 -10.09
C ALA A 12 -21.12 8.32 -8.57
N ILE A 13 -20.16 7.82 -7.80
CA ILE A 13 -20.23 7.75 -6.33
C ILE A 13 -20.28 9.18 -5.73
N ALA A 14 -19.49 10.10 -6.26
CA ALA A 14 -19.46 11.50 -5.81
C ALA A 14 -20.81 12.20 -6.00
N MET A 15 -21.45 11.98 -7.14
CA MET A 15 -22.78 12.54 -7.42
C MET A 15 -23.86 11.92 -6.51
N ARG A 16 -23.82 10.62 -6.30
CA ARG A 16 -24.80 9.91 -5.44
C ARG A 16 -24.68 10.35 -3.98
N ASP A 17 -23.46 10.32 -3.42
CA ASP A 17 -23.26 10.45 -1.98
C ASP A 17 -23.09 11.92 -1.53
N PHE A 18 -22.59 12.81 -2.39
CA PHE A 18 -22.25 14.18 -2.07
C PHE A 18 -22.93 15.22 -2.98
N ALA A 19 -23.72 14.80 -3.99
CA ALA A 19 -24.30 15.68 -5.01
C ALA A 19 -23.26 16.61 -5.68
N ASN A 20 -21.99 16.21 -5.72
CA ASN A 20 -20.89 17.00 -6.24
C ASN A 20 -19.84 16.08 -6.89
N GLN A 21 -19.79 16.09 -8.23
CA GLN A 21 -18.87 15.26 -9.00
C GLN A 21 -17.38 15.51 -8.71
N TYR A 22 -17.02 16.66 -8.15
CA TYR A 22 -15.64 17.04 -7.86
C TYR A 22 -15.21 16.73 -6.43
N TYR A 23 -16.06 16.11 -5.61
CA TYR A 23 -15.77 15.87 -4.19
C TYR A 23 -14.44 15.13 -3.99
N PHE A 24 -14.31 13.93 -4.53
CA PHE A 24 -13.11 13.10 -4.33
C PHE A 24 -11.85 13.70 -4.96
N VAL A 25 -11.95 14.29 -6.15
CA VAL A 25 -10.79 14.91 -6.80
C VAL A 25 -10.30 16.16 -6.04
N ARG A 26 -11.20 16.94 -5.46
CA ARG A 26 -10.82 18.10 -4.62
C ARG A 26 -10.12 17.64 -3.34
N GLU A 27 -10.63 16.61 -2.67
CA GLU A 27 -9.97 16.03 -1.50
C GLU A 27 -8.59 15.47 -1.86
N GLN A 28 -8.50 14.68 -2.92
CA GLN A 28 -7.23 14.14 -3.38
C GLN A 28 -6.23 15.22 -3.80
N ALA A 29 -6.69 16.31 -4.42
CA ALA A 29 -5.83 17.45 -4.79
C ALA A 29 -5.26 18.15 -3.55
N LYS A 30 -6.04 18.36 -2.49
CA LYS A 30 -5.55 18.90 -1.23
C LYS A 30 -4.42 18.03 -0.66
N TRP A 31 -4.65 16.71 -0.59
CA TRP A 31 -3.66 15.77 -0.07
C TRP A 31 -2.43 15.68 -0.96
N LEU A 32 -2.59 15.79 -2.27
CA LEU A 32 -1.47 15.83 -3.21
C LEU A 32 -0.60 17.07 -2.99
N VAL A 33 -1.21 18.25 -2.80
CA VAL A 33 -0.46 19.48 -2.51
C VAL A 33 0.31 19.35 -1.20
N VAL A 34 -0.35 18.88 -0.13
CA VAL A 34 0.32 18.62 1.15
C VAL A 34 1.45 17.61 1.00
N GLY A 35 1.21 16.53 0.24
CA GLY A 35 2.21 15.50 -0.03
C GLY A 35 3.41 16.02 -0.83
N ILE A 36 3.19 16.91 -1.82
CA ILE A 36 4.28 17.54 -2.59
C ILE A 36 5.10 18.47 -1.68
N VAL A 37 4.45 19.26 -0.84
CA VAL A 37 5.13 20.12 0.14
C VAL A 37 5.96 19.27 1.09
N ALA A 38 5.39 18.18 1.62
CA ALA A 38 6.11 17.24 2.46
C ALA A 38 7.30 16.61 1.71
N CYS A 39 7.10 16.14 0.49
CA CYS A 39 8.18 15.59 -0.37
C CYS A 39 9.32 16.61 -0.53
N PHE A 40 8.99 17.86 -0.84
CA PHE A 40 9.98 18.93 -0.97
C PHE A 40 10.72 19.18 0.35
N PHE A 41 10.02 19.28 1.46
CA PHE A 41 10.60 19.45 2.79
C PHE A 41 11.56 18.29 3.11
N PHE A 42 11.11 17.05 3.02
CA PHE A 42 11.92 15.87 3.29
C PHE A 42 13.11 15.73 2.33
N SER A 43 13.00 16.25 1.10
CA SER A 43 14.12 16.25 0.14
C SER A 43 15.22 17.29 0.44
N ARG A 44 14.93 18.28 1.30
CA ARG A 44 15.87 19.34 1.70
C ARG A 44 16.53 19.11 3.06
N VAL A 45 15.90 18.31 3.93
CA VAL A 45 16.43 17.96 5.23
C VAL A 45 17.34 16.76 5.08
N ASP A 46 18.54 16.82 5.69
CA ASP A 46 19.49 15.71 5.70
C ASP A 46 18.82 14.44 6.24
N TYR A 47 18.91 13.36 5.45
CA TYR A 47 18.24 12.11 5.80
C TYR A 47 18.78 11.46 7.08
N HIS A 48 20.01 11.78 7.55
CA HIS A 48 20.56 11.30 8.82
C HIS A 48 19.77 11.81 10.03
N VAL A 49 19.08 12.96 9.91
CA VAL A 49 18.19 13.46 10.95
C VAL A 49 17.09 12.45 11.23
N TRP A 50 16.52 11.86 10.20
CA TRP A 50 15.41 10.90 10.30
C TRP A 50 15.85 9.59 10.94
N GLN A 51 17.11 9.21 10.82
CA GLN A 51 17.67 8.05 11.53
C GLN A 51 17.52 8.18 13.04
N LYS A 52 17.70 9.38 13.60
CA LYS A 52 17.54 9.65 15.04
C LYS A 52 16.08 9.53 15.48
N PHE A 53 15.14 9.86 14.59
CA PHE A 53 13.70 9.77 14.85
C PHE A 53 13.11 8.38 14.57
N ALA A 54 13.89 7.42 14.10
CA ALA A 54 13.39 6.09 13.72
C ALA A 54 12.68 5.37 14.87
N LEU A 55 13.29 5.33 16.04
CA LEU A 55 12.71 4.68 17.22
C LEU A 55 11.52 5.47 17.81
N PRO A 56 11.59 6.78 18.06
CA PRO A 56 10.44 7.57 18.50
C PRO A 56 9.24 7.45 17.56
N LEU A 57 9.44 7.50 16.24
CA LEU A 57 8.38 7.38 15.28
C LEU A 57 7.72 6.00 15.31
N LEU A 58 8.50 4.93 15.49
CA LEU A 58 7.97 3.58 15.65
C LEU A 58 7.06 3.49 16.90
N PHE A 59 7.48 4.05 18.04
CA PHE A 59 6.64 4.08 19.25
C PHE A 59 5.35 4.87 19.03
N VAL A 60 5.42 6.04 18.39
CA VAL A 60 4.22 6.83 18.03
C VAL A 60 3.30 6.01 17.13
N THR A 61 3.86 5.31 16.15
CA THR A 61 3.08 4.46 15.23
C THR A 61 2.38 3.33 15.99
N ILE A 62 3.07 2.64 16.88
CA ILE A 62 2.48 1.58 17.72
C ILE A 62 1.37 2.16 18.60
N ALA A 63 1.58 3.32 19.21
CA ALA A 63 0.54 3.99 20.00
C ALA A 63 -0.68 4.35 19.16
N LEU A 64 -0.50 4.82 17.92
CA LEU A 64 -1.60 5.13 17.01
C LEU A 64 -2.34 3.86 16.55
N LEU A 65 -1.63 2.75 16.27
CA LEU A 65 -2.25 1.47 15.96
C LEU A 65 -3.10 0.96 17.14
N LEU A 66 -2.62 1.10 18.36
CA LEU A 66 -3.39 0.76 19.56
C LEU A 66 -4.59 1.71 19.76
N ALA A 67 -4.44 3.01 19.44
CA ALA A 67 -5.50 4.00 19.58
C ALA A 67 -6.72 3.71 18.69
N VAL A 68 -6.56 2.99 17.58
CA VAL A 68 -7.67 2.58 16.70
C VAL A 68 -8.69 1.69 17.44
N PHE A 69 -8.21 0.91 18.40
CA PHE A 69 -9.09 0.00 19.18
C PHE A 69 -9.88 0.72 20.27
N ILE A 70 -9.51 1.97 20.61
CA ILE A 70 -10.22 2.76 21.64
C ILE A 70 -11.59 3.18 21.08
N PRO A 71 -12.70 2.90 21.79
CA PRO A 71 -14.01 3.38 21.42
C PRO A 71 -14.02 4.91 21.24
N ASN A 72 -14.73 5.41 20.22
CA ASN A 72 -14.87 6.82 19.85
C ASN A 72 -13.65 7.48 19.17
N PHE A 73 -12.46 6.87 19.17
CA PHE A 73 -11.30 7.36 18.42
C PHE A 73 -11.20 6.73 17.01
N GLY A 74 -11.45 5.41 16.94
CA GLY A 74 -11.43 4.67 15.68
C GLY A 74 -12.72 4.86 14.88
N VAL A 75 -12.60 5.27 13.61
CA VAL A 75 -13.71 5.32 12.65
C VAL A 75 -14.01 3.91 12.16
N HIS A 76 -15.28 3.51 12.29
CA HIS A 76 -15.76 2.25 11.74
C HIS A 76 -16.24 2.45 10.31
N ALA A 77 -15.49 1.90 9.36
CA ALA A 77 -15.85 1.92 7.95
C ALA A 77 -15.56 0.55 7.30
N LEU A 78 -16.38 0.13 6.35
CA LEU A 78 -16.25 -1.13 5.61
C LEU A 78 -16.07 -2.36 6.52
N GLY A 79 -16.74 -2.39 7.66
CA GLY A 79 -16.72 -3.51 8.60
C GLY A 79 -15.45 -3.60 9.48
N ALA A 80 -14.59 -2.60 9.48
CA ALA A 80 -13.37 -2.57 10.29
C ALA A 80 -13.10 -1.17 10.87
N ARG A 81 -12.33 -1.12 11.96
CA ARG A 81 -11.78 0.12 12.49
C ARG A 81 -10.32 0.21 12.06
N ARG A 82 -10.00 1.14 11.17
CA ARG A 82 -8.65 1.28 10.59
C ARG A 82 -8.19 2.73 10.53
N TRP A 83 -9.07 3.69 10.81
CA TRP A 83 -8.80 5.11 10.65
C TRP A 83 -9.03 5.85 11.96
N LEU A 84 -8.19 6.83 12.23
CA LEU A 84 -8.34 7.80 13.32
C LEU A 84 -8.84 9.11 12.74
N ASN A 85 -9.92 9.66 13.31
CA ASN A 85 -10.47 10.95 12.91
C ASN A 85 -9.98 12.03 13.86
N PHE A 86 -9.18 12.96 13.34
CA PHE A 86 -8.70 14.14 14.06
C PHE A 86 -9.54 15.40 13.79
N GLY A 87 -10.73 15.23 13.17
CA GLY A 87 -11.65 16.31 12.84
C GLY A 87 -11.34 16.96 11.50
N PHE A 88 -10.13 17.45 11.29
CA PHE A 88 -9.70 18.09 10.04
C PHE A 88 -9.02 17.14 9.05
N PHE A 89 -8.59 15.97 9.48
CA PHE A 89 -8.09 14.91 8.62
C PHE A 89 -8.32 13.53 9.22
N VAL A 90 -8.33 12.53 8.34
CA VAL A 90 -8.43 11.11 8.72
C VAL A 90 -7.08 10.45 8.43
N LEU A 91 -6.50 9.84 9.46
CA LEU A 91 -5.23 9.13 9.37
C LEU A 91 -5.47 7.62 9.43
N GLN A 92 -4.83 6.88 8.54
CA GLN A 92 -4.71 5.42 8.67
C GLN A 92 -3.35 5.08 9.28
N PRO A 93 -3.28 4.63 10.56
CA PRO A 93 -2.01 4.35 11.22
C PRO A 93 -1.19 3.25 10.54
N ALA A 94 -1.85 2.29 9.87
CA ALA A 94 -1.19 1.24 9.11
C ALA A 94 -0.36 1.79 7.92
N GLU A 95 -0.76 2.94 7.33
CA GLU A 95 0.05 3.64 6.32
C GLU A 95 1.33 4.19 6.95
N LEU A 96 1.22 4.83 8.13
CA LEU A 96 2.39 5.31 8.87
C LEU A 96 3.30 4.16 9.32
N ALA A 97 2.72 2.97 9.61
CA ALA A 97 3.49 1.79 9.99
C ALA A 97 4.45 1.33 8.88
N LYS A 98 4.09 1.45 7.60
CA LYS A 98 4.99 1.15 6.49
C LYS A 98 6.22 2.06 6.50
N PHE A 99 6.01 3.36 6.65
CA PHE A 99 7.09 4.35 6.70
C PHE A 99 7.98 4.17 7.94
N SER A 100 7.38 4.07 9.13
CA SER A 100 8.12 3.92 10.37
C SER A 100 8.90 2.62 10.43
N LEU A 101 8.36 1.52 9.87
CA LEU A 101 9.04 0.24 9.79
C LEU A 101 10.25 0.31 8.84
N VAL A 102 10.09 0.93 7.66
CA VAL A 102 11.23 1.16 6.74
C VAL A 102 12.32 1.97 7.42
N LEU A 103 11.94 3.07 8.08
CA LEU A 103 12.88 3.95 8.75
C LEU A 103 13.63 3.23 9.88
N TYR A 104 12.89 2.53 10.74
CA TYR A 104 13.44 1.82 11.88
C TYR A 104 14.34 0.65 11.48
N LEU A 105 13.89 -0.21 10.56
CA LEU A 105 14.70 -1.33 10.10
C LEU A 105 15.97 -0.85 9.38
N SER A 106 15.89 0.24 8.62
CA SER A 106 17.07 0.83 7.97
C SER A 106 18.09 1.30 9.01
N ALA A 107 17.65 1.98 10.06
CA ALA A 107 18.53 2.38 11.15
C ALA A 107 19.07 1.18 11.95
N TRP A 108 18.26 0.17 12.18
CA TRP A 108 18.65 -1.02 12.93
C TRP A 108 19.72 -1.85 12.21
N PHE A 109 19.55 -2.07 10.91
CA PHE A 109 20.47 -2.89 10.10
C PHE A 109 21.82 -2.22 9.82
N CYS A 110 21.98 -0.94 10.13
CA CYS A 110 23.30 -0.30 10.14
C CYS A 110 24.27 -0.94 11.15
N ASN A 111 23.75 -1.55 12.22
CA ASN A 111 24.55 -2.21 13.25
C ASN A 111 24.52 -3.74 13.08
N PRO A 112 25.62 -4.37 12.57
CA PRO A 112 25.65 -5.81 12.34
C PRO A 112 25.36 -6.67 13.57
N GLU A 113 25.80 -6.22 14.76
CA GLU A 113 25.62 -6.92 16.03
C GLU A 113 24.15 -7.06 16.45
N LYS A 114 23.28 -6.19 15.95
CA LYS A 114 21.85 -6.18 16.29
C LYS A 114 20.99 -7.03 15.36
N ARG A 115 21.57 -7.72 14.39
CA ARG A 115 20.84 -8.54 13.37
C ARG A 115 20.38 -9.88 13.92
N ARG A 116 19.77 -9.90 15.09
CA ARG A 116 19.24 -11.12 15.72
C ARG A 116 17.87 -11.47 15.15
N LEU A 117 17.74 -12.67 14.60
CA LEU A 117 16.49 -13.16 14.01
C LEU A 117 15.31 -13.11 15.00
N ALA A 118 15.53 -13.50 16.25
CA ALA A 118 14.46 -13.48 17.26
C ALA A 118 13.92 -12.09 17.53
N SER A 119 14.81 -11.08 17.68
CA SER A 119 14.39 -9.69 17.88
C SER A 119 13.70 -9.11 16.65
N PHE A 120 14.13 -9.49 15.45
CA PHE A 120 13.48 -9.13 14.19
C PHE A 120 12.07 -9.72 14.13
N LEU A 121 11.92 -11.02 14.40
CA LEU A 121 10.62 -11.70 14.41
C LEU A 121 9.66 -11.08 15.44
N LEU A 122 10.15 -10.77 16.64
CA LEU A 122 9.35 -10.15 17.69
C LEU A 122 8.83 -8.77 17.26
N LEU A 123 9.70 -7.93 16.68
CA LEU A 123 9.31 -6.62 16.18
C LEU A 123 8.24 -6.74 15.08
N ILE A 124 8.48 -7.61 14.09
CA ILE A 124 7.53 -7.79 12.99
C ILE A 124 6.21 -8.37 13.51
N ALA A 125 6.25 -9.36 14.39
CA ALA A 125 5.05 -9.93 15.00
C ALA A 125 4.24 -8.89 15.76
N MET A 126 4.89 -7.97 16.48
CA MET A 126 4.23 -6.89 17.19
C MET A 126 3.54 -5.90 16.24
N VAL A 127 4.27 -5.35 15.25
CA VAL A 127 3.72 -4.34 14.33
C VAL A 127 2.66 -4.95 13.42
N VAL A 128 2.99 -6.08 12.78
CA VAL A 128 2.06 -6.78 11.86
C VAL A 128 0.86 -7.35 12.62
N GLY A 129 1.08 -7.86 13.84
CA GLY A 129 0.00 -8.38 14.68
C GLY A 129 -1.06 -7.33 14.98
N LEU A 130 -0.67 -6.08 15.28
CA LEU A 130 -1.61 -4.97 15.47
C LEU A 130 -2.40 -4.67 14.19
N VAL A 131 -1.74 -4.61 13.02
CA VAL A 131 -2.41 -4.34 11.73
C VAL A 131 -3.34 -5.51 11.34
N VAL A 132 -2.95 -6.76 11.62
CA VAL A 132 -3.81 -7.94 11.44
C VAL A 132 -5.05 -7.89 12.35
N ALA A 133 -4.90 -7.35 13.56
CA ALA A 133 -6.02 -7.15 14.48
C ALA A 133 -7.01 -6.07 14.00
N GLU A 134 -6.56 -5.11 13.17
CA GLU A 134 -7.41 -4.13 12.45
C GLU A 134 -8.13 -4.71 11.21
N PRO A 135 -8.27 -6.00 11.03
CA PRO A 135 -8.52 -6.84 9.84
C PRO A 135 -7.95 -6.28 8.50
N ASP A 136 -6.71 -5.74 8.52
CA ASP A 136 -6.03 -5.25 7.31
C ASP A 136 -4.92 -6.21 6.85
N LEU A 137 -5.33 -7.26 6.11
CA LEU A 137 -4.39 -8.25 5.57
C LEU A 137 -3.50 -7.69 4.46
N GLY A 138 -4.04 -6.81 3.63
CA GLY A 138 -3.31 -6.23 2.52
C GLY A 138 -2.07 -5.48 3.00
N THR A 139 -2.25 -4.53 3.91
CA THR A 139 -1.14 -3.78 4.50
C THR A 139 -0.21 -4.68 5.31
N SER A 140 -0.73 -5.71 5.99
CA SER A 140 0.09 -6.70 6.70
C SER A 140 1.06 -7.43 5.77
N ILE A 141 0.62 -7.86 4.59
CA ILE A 141 1.47 -8.52 3.58
C ILE A 141 2.54 -7.55 3.07
N VAL A 142 2.18 -6.28 2.84
CA VAL A 142 3.15 -5.25 2.43
C VAL A 142 4.22 -5.06 3.51
N LEU A 143 3.85 -4.94 4.78
CA LEU A 143 4.78 -4.78 5.91
C LEU A 143 5.73 -5.97 6.04
N VAL A 144 5.22 -7.20 5.98
CA VAL A 144 6.04 -8.42 5.99
C VAL A 144 6.98 -8.44 4.80
N GLY A 145 6.50 -8.13 3.61
CA GLY A 145 7.31 -8.10 2.40
C GLY A 145 8.46 -7.09 2.48
N ILE A 146 8.18 -5.86 2.93
CA ILE A 146 9.22 -4.84 3.18
C ILE A 146 10.26 -5.35 4.17
N ALA A 147 9.82 -5.90 5.29
CA ALA A 147 10.69 -6.40 6.35
C ALA A 147 11.60 -7.54 5.84
N VAL A 148 11.05 -8.49 5.10
CA VAL A 148 11.79 -9.61 4.51
C VAL A 148 12.85 -9.11 3.53
N VAL A 149 12.49 -8.17 2.63
CA VAL A 149 13.45 -7.61 1.66
C VAL A 149 14.58 -6.87 2.36
N LEU A 150 14.28 -6.06 3.39
CA LEU A 150 15.30 -5.35 4.17
C LEU A 150 16.19 -6.32 4.95
N TYR A 151 15.62 -7.38 5.55
CA TYR A 151 16.38 -8.40 6.25
C TYR A 151 17.31 -9.15 5.29
N PHE A 152 16.84 -9.46 4.06
CA PHE A 152 17.68 -10.01 3.00
C PHE A 152 18.82 -9.06 2.61
N ALA A 153 18.48 -7.80 2.33
CA ALA A 153 19.46 -6.78 1.94
C ALA A 153 20.55 -6.56 3.01
N SER A 154 20.25 -6.87 4.28
CA SER A 154 21.21 -6.79 5.38
C SER A 154 22.26 -7.91 5.38
N GLY A 155 22.19 -8.87 4.46
CA GLY A 155 23.12 -10.01 4.38
C GLY A 155 22.79 -11.17 5.31
N ALA A 156 21.51 -11.32 5.69
CA ALA A 156 21.07 -12.44 6.52
C ALA A 156 21.26 -13.80 5.82
N PRO A 157 21.56 -14.87 6.58
CA PRO A 157 21.77 -16.21 6.01
C PRO A 157 20.50 -16.73 5.31
N ILE A 158 20.67 -17.36 4.13
CA ILE A 158 19.54 -17.88 3.34
C ILE A 158 18.64 -18.85 4.11
N ARG A 159 19.19 -19.62 5.06
CA ARG A 159 18.43 -20.51 5.93
C ARG A 159 17.35 -19.80 6.76
N HIS A 160 17.54 -18.52 7.10
CA HIS A 160 16.53 -17.72 7.81
C HIS A 160 15.30 -17.47 6.93
N PHE A 161 15.47 -17.44 5.58
CA PHE A 161 14.34 -17.28 4.65
C PHE A 161 13.42 -18.48 4.65
N ALA A 162 13.99 -19.71 4.68
CA ALA A 162 13.18 -20.93 4.79
C ALA A 162 12.32 -20.88 6.06
N LEU A 163 12.91 -20.48 7.19
CA LEU A 163 12.18 -20.33 8.44
C LEU A 163 11.13 -19.21 8.36
N LEU A 164 11.50 -18.03 7.84
CA LEU A 164 10.56 -16.90 7.66
C LEU A 164 9.39 -17.28 6.76
N PHE A 165 9.66 -17.94 5.64
CA PHE A 165 8.62 -18.43 4.74
C PHE A 165 7.66 -19.40 5.45
N THR A 166 8.21 -20.37 6.20
CA THR A 166 7.41 -21.31 6.97
C THR A 166 6.54 -20.63 8.02
N VAL A 167 7.11 -19.67 8.77
CA VAL A 167 6.38 -18.91 9.80
C VAL A 167 5.28 -18.04 9.18
N VAL A 168 5.59 -17.33 8.10
CA VAL A 168 4.61 -16.47 7.40
C VAL A 168 3.49 -17.34 6.78
N PHE A 169 3.84 -18.44 6.14
CA PHE A 169 2.86 -19.37 5.57
C PHE A 169 1.95 -19.96 6.65
N ALA A 170 2.53 -20.46 7.75
CA ALA A 170 1.76 -20.97 8.87
C ALA A 170 0.85 -19.89 9.49
N ALA A 171 1.33 -18.64 9.61
CA ALA A 171 0.53 -17.55 10.10
C ALA A 171 -0.65 -17.22 9.16
N ILE A 172 -0.44 -17.19 7.84
CA ILE A 172 -1.51 -16.96 6.86
C ILE A 172 -2.58 -18.07 6.96
N VAL A 173 -2.16 -19.34 7.02
CA VAL A 173 -3.07 -20.47 7.15
C VAL A 173 -3.87 -20.37 8.46
N LEU A 174 -3.20 -20.15 9.58
CA LEU A 174 -3.85 -20.01 10.89
C LEU A 174 -4.87 -18.85 10.89
N LEU A 175 -4.47 -17.68 10.39
CA LEU A 175 -5.33 -16.51 10.31
C LEU A 175 -6.53 -16.71 9.38
N ALA A 176 -6.38 -17.51 8.32
CA ALA A 176 -7.48 -17.85 7.43
C ALA A 176 -8.54 -18.70 8.16
N PHE A 177 -8.11 -19.67 8.98
CA PHE A 177 -9.05 -20.51 9.74
C PHE A 177 -9.75 -19.78 10.89
N ILE A 178 -9.09 -18.80 11.53
CA ILE A 178 -9.68 -18.06 12.66
C ILE A 178 -10.80 -17.10 12.22
N SER A 179 -10.77 -16.60 10.99
CA SER A 179 -11.71 -15.58 10.53
C SER A 179 -12.54 -16.06 9.34
N PRO A 180 -13.89 -16.19 9.49
CA PRO A 180 -14.80 -16.57 8.39
C PRO A 180 -14.69 -15.65 7.17
N TYR A 181 -14.44 -14.35 7.39
CA TYR A 181 -14.27 -13.37 6.33
C TYR A 181 -13.02 -13.65 5.48
N ARG A 182 -11.90 -14.03 6.11
CA ARG A 182 -10.64 -14.36 5.43
C ARG A 182 -10.75 -15.68 4.68
N LEU A 183 -11.38 -16.67 5.31
CA LEU A 183 -11.64 -17.94 4.67
C LEU A 183 -12.53 -17.77 3.42
N ARG A 184 -13.57 -16.94 3.51
CA ARG A 184 -14.45 -16.62 2.38
C ARG A 184 -13.68 -15.99 1.21
N ARG A 185 -12.74 -15.05 1.46
CA ARG A 185 -11.88 -14.49 0.40
C ARG A 185 -11.01 -15.53 -0.29
N LEU A 186 -10.45 -16.50 0.47
CA LEU A 186 -9.65 -17.59 -0.10
C LEU A 186 -10.52 -18.59 -0.87
N THR A 187 -11.67 -18.98 -0.35
CA THR A 187 -12.61 -19.88 -1.06
C THR A 187 -13.13 -19.27 -2.34
N THR A 188 -13.44 -17.96 -2.31
CA THR A 188 -13.88 -17.20 -3.50
C THR A 188 -12.77 -17.08 -4.54
N PHE A 189 -11.52 -16.98 -4.12
CA PHE A 189 -10.37 -16.96 -5.04
C PHE A 189 -10.19 -18.31 -5.75
N VAL A 190 -10.34 -19.44 -5.01
CA VAL A 190 -10.21 -20.79 -5.58
C VAL A 190 -11.46 -21.16 -6.40
N ASN A 191 -12.65 -20.77 -5.95
CA ASN A 191 -13.92 -21.02 -6.64
C ASN A 191 -14.73 -19.73 -6.76
N PRO A 192 -14.55 -18.96 -7.85
CA PRO A 192 -15.26 -17.69 -8.09
C PRO A 192 -16.78 -17.82 -8.24
N GLN A 193 -17.32 -19.02 -8.29
CA GLN A 193 -18.77 -19.26 -8.37
C GLN A 193 -19.43 -19.41 -7.00
N SER A 194 -18.64 -19.54 -5.93
CA SER A 194 -19.15 -19.84 -4.58
C SER A 194 -19.88 -18.67 -3.89
N ASP A 195 -19.62 -17.42 -4.28
CA ASP A 195 -20.21 -16.22 -3.71
C ASP A 195 -20.59 -15.20 -4.80
N PRO A 196 -21.71 -15.38 -5.49
CA PRO A 196 -22.10 -14.57 -6.66
C PRO A 196 -22.33 -13.08 -6.36
N LEU A 197 -22.64 -12.71 -5.13
CA LEU A 197 -23.00 -11.34 -4.73
C LEU A 197 -21.94 -10.65 -3.86
N GLY A 198 -20.89 -11.37 -3.45
CA GLY A 198 -19.82 -10.85 -2.60
C GLY A 198 -18.50 -10.63 -3.35
N ALA A 199 -17.40 -11.19 -2.82
CA ALA A 199 -16.07 -11.02 -3.40
C ALA A 199 -15.93 -11.55 -4.83
N SER A 200 -16.70 -12.58 -5.22
CA SER A 200 -16.77 -13.05 -6.62
C SER A 200 -17.38 -12.03 -7.57
N TYR A 201 -18.32 -11.21 -7.10
CA TYR A 201 -18.87 -10.13 -7.89
C TYR A 201 -17.80 -9.12 -8.28
N GLN A 202 -17.01 -8.64 -7.30
CA GLN A 202 -15.91 -7.70 -7.56
C GLN A 202 -14.90 -8.27 -8.57
N ILE A 203 -14.47 -9.54 -8.40
CA ILE A 203 -13.55 -10.21 -9.33
C ILE A 203 -14.10 -10.22 -10.74
N ARG A 204 -15.38 -10.59 -10.92
CA ARG A 204 -16.02 -10.62 -12.23
C ARG A 204 -16.10 -9.26 -12.88
N GLN A 205 -16.46 -8.22 -12.13
CA GLN A 205 -16.52 -6.86 -12.66
C GLN A 205 -15.14 -6.34 -13.05
N VAL A 206 -14.09 -6.65 -12.27
CA VAL A 206 -12.69 -6.34 -12.64
C VAL A 206 -12.30 -7.01 -13.95
N LEU A 207 -12.58 -8.31 -14.11
CA LEU A 207 -12.25 -9.05 -15.34
C LEU A 207 -13.07 -8.55 -16.55
N LEU A 208 -14.33 -8.18 -16.33
CA LEU A 208 -15.17 -7.57 -17.38
C LEU A 208 -14.61 -6.20 -17.80
N ALA A 209 -14.20 -5.36 -16.84
CA ALA A 209 -13.57 -4.07 -17.13
C ALA A 209 -12.32 -4.25 -17.99
N LEU A 210 -11.38 -5.08 -17.53
CA LEU A 210 -10.12 -5.34 -18.23
C LEU A 210 -10.36 -5.96 -19.61
N GLY A 211 -11.33 -6.90 -19.73
CA GLY A 211 -11.66 -7.57 -20.98
C GLY A 211 -12.33 -6.64 -22.00
N SER A 212 -13.20 -5.72 -21.53
CA SER A 212 -13.90 -4.77 -22.40
C SER A 212 -12.98 -3.68 -22.97
N GLY A 213 -11.87 -3.37 -22.28
CA GLY A 213 -10.91 -2.37 -22.73
C GLY A 213 -10.12 -2.73 -24.00
N GLY A 214 -9.94 -4.01 -24.30
CA GLY A 214 -9.17 -4.44 -25.48
C GLY A 214 -7.77 -3.83 -25.54
N MET A 215 -7.24 -3.57 -26.73
CA MET A 215 -5.89 -3.01 -26.92
C MET A 215 -5.80 -1.51 -26.61
N PHE A 216 -6.80 -0.72 -26.98
CA PHE A 216 -6.75 0.76 -26.93
C PHE A 216 -7.80 1.40 -26.02
N GLY A 217 -8.63 0.60 -25.37
CA GLY A 217 -9.67 1.07 -24.45
C GLY A 217 -10.96 1.52 -25.17
N VAL A 218 -11.99 1.74 -24.35
CA VAL A 218 -13.28 2.28 -24.81
C VAL A 218 -13.25 3.81 -24.93
N GLY A 219 -12.18 4.44 -24.45
CA GLY A 219 -11.98 5.90 -24.40
C GLY A 219 -12.13 6.46 -22.99
N LEU A 220 -11.38 7.53 -22.70
CA LEU A 220 -11.43 8.23 -21.42
C LEU A 220 -12.85 8.73 -21.12
N GLY A 221 -13.32 8.55 -19.91
CA GLY A 221 -14.64 8.93 -19.46
C GLY A 221 -15.76 7.98 -19.86
N LYS A 222 -15.48 6.91 -20.64
CA LYS A 222 -16.50 6.02 -21.20
C LYS A 222 -16.59 4.66 -20.50
N SER A 223 -15.90 4.46 -19.39
CA SER A 223 -16.05 3.25 -18.57
C SER A 223 -17.51 3.06 -18.15
N ARG A 224 -18.03 1.87 -18.29
CA ARG A 224 -19.34 1.48 -17.77
C ARG A 224 -19.24 0.99 -16.33
N GLN A 225 -18.11 0.40 -15.96
CA GLN A 225 -17.91 -0.21 -14.65
C GLN A 225 -17.84 0.81 -13.51
N LYS A 226 -17.48 2.08 -13.78
CA LYS A 226 -17.44 3.16 -12.79
C LYS A 226 -18.83 3.60 -12.29
N TYR A 227 -19.92 3.26 -13.02
CA TYR A 227 -21.29 3.57 -12.62
C TYR A 227 -21.82 2.51 -11.65
N GLU A 228 -21.13 2.32 -10.52
CA GLU A 228 -21.50 1.46 -9.38
C GLU A 228 -21.52 -0.06 -9.66
N TYR A 229 -21.10 -0.49 -10.85
CA TYR A 229 -20.94 -1.91 -11.13
C TYR A 229 -19.67 -2.48 -10.46
N LEU A 230 -18.59 -1.68 -10.37
CA LEU A 230 -17.33 -2.10 -9.77
C LEU A 230 -17.19 -1.55 -8.34
N PRO A 231 -17.19 -2.40 -7.30
CA PRO A 231 -16.89 -1.96 -5.94
C PRO A 231 -15.48 -1.35 -5.85
N GLU A 232 -15.33 -0.33 -4.97
CA GLU A 232 -14.04 0.31 -4.69
C GLU A 232 -13.30 0.80 -5.96
N ALA A 233 -14.05 1.32 -6.94
CA ALA A 233 -13.53 1.73 -8.25
C ALA A 233 -12.47 2.83 -8.18
N ASN A 234 -12.53 3.73 -7.18
CA ASN A 234 -11.59 4.83 -6.99
C ASN A 234 -10.41 4.51 -6.05
N THR A 235 -10.45 3.38 -5.36
CA THR A 235 -9.43 2.94 -4.40
C THR A 235 -8.61 1.78 -4.96
N ASP A 236 -8.89 0.56 -4.54
CA ASP A 236 -8.11 -0.63 -4.90
C ASP A 236 -8.40 -1.17 -6.30
N SER A 237 -9.60 -0.91 -6.87
CA SER A 237 -9.98 -1.37 -8.21
C SER A 237 -9.74 -0.34 -9.34
N ILE A 238 -9.09 0.79 -9.05
CA ILE A 238 -8.89 1.88 -10.03
C ILE A 238 -8.15 1.41 -11.31
N PHE A 239 -7.25 0.44 -11.18
CA PHE A 239 -6.51 -0.10 -12.32
C PHE A 239 -7.43 -0.83 -13.33
N ALA A 240 -8.54 -1.40 -12.88
CA ALA A 240 -9.52 -2.01 -13.76
C ALA A 240 -10.22 -0.96 -14.65
N ILE A 241 -10.56 0.22 -14.06
CA ILE A 241 -11.09 1.36 -14.81
C ILE A 241 -10.06 1.89 -15.83
N ILE A 242 -8.79 2.01 -15.40
CA ILE A 242 -7.69 2.38 -16.29
C ILE A 242 -7.62 1.42 -17.48
N GLY A 243 -7.65 0.11 -17.21
CA GLY A 243 -7.62 -0.92 -18.26
C GLY A 243 -8.84 -0.87 -19.19
N GLU A 244 -10.03 -0.58 -18.68
CA GLU A 244 -11.24 -0.41 -19.50
C GLU A 244 -11.13 0.83 -20.41
N GLU A 245 -10.68 1.98 -19.88
CA GLU A 245 -10.72 3.25 -20.61
C GLU A 245 -9.56 3.45 -21.58
N ILE A 246 -8.35 3.10 -21.20
CA ILE A 246 -7.14 3.30 -22.04
C ILE A 246 -6.57 1.99 -22.59
N GLY A 247 -7.21 0.86 -22.30
CA GLY A 247 -6.89 -0.45 -22.84
C GLY A 247 -5.55 -1.02 -22.34
N PHE A 248 -5.17 -2.15 -22.94
CA PHE A 248 -3.94 -2.85 -22.62
C PHE A 248 -2.69 -1.97 -22.83
N ALA A 249 -2.63 -1.24 -23.95
CA ALA A 249 -1.48 -0.39 -24.26
C ALA A 249 -1.27 0.72 -23.21
N GLY A 250 -2.34 1.40 -22.79
CA GLY A 250 -2.28 2.42 -21.74
C GLY A 250 -1.97 1.84 -20.36
N ALA A 251 -2.56 0.69 -20.02
CA ALA A 251 -2.26 -0.03 -18.80
C ALA A 251 -0.77 -0.42 -18.72
N LEU A 252 -0.19 -0.89 -19.84
CA LEU A 252 1.24 -1.23 -19.93
C LEU A 252 2.13 -0.01 -19.71
N VAL A 253 1.76 1.16 -20.22
CA VAL A 253 2.49 2.42 -19.95
C VAL A 253 2.47 2.75 -18.46
N VAL A 254 1.32 2.64 -17.80
CA VAL A 254 1.21 2.88 -16.35
C VAL A 254 2.10 1.92 -15.55
N ILE A 255 2.05 0.63 -15.86
CA ILE A 255 2.91 -0.40 -15.25
C ILE A 255 4.38 -0.05 -15.46
N SER A 256 4.76 0.31 -16.70
CA SER A 256 6.15 0.65 -17.04
C SER A 256 6.67 1.85 -16.24
N ILE A 257 5.84 2.87 -16.02
CA ILE A 257 6.19 4.04 -15.19
C ILE A 257 6.41 3.62 -13.73
N LEU A 258 5.53 2.79 -13.16
CA LEU A 258 5.67 2.30 -11.79
C LEU A 258 6.94 1.44 -11.64
N LEU A 259 7.21 0.55 -12.59
CA LEU A 259 8.44 -0.25 -12.61
C LEU A 259 9.70 0.63 -12.77
N PHE A 260 9.62 1.69 -13.57
CA PHE A 260 10.72 2.65 -13.71
C PHE A 260 11.01 3.38 -12.40
N ILE A 261 9.97 3.79 -11.64
CA ILE A 261 10.14 4.41 -10.32
C ILE A 261 10.84 3.43 -9.36
N VAL A 262 10.41 2.19 -9.31
CA VAL A 262 11.02 1.13 -8.50
C VAL A 262 12.48 0.90 -8.90
N TRP A 263 12.76 0.76 -10.19
CA TRP A 263 14.11 0.58 -10.70
C TRP A 263 15.03 1.75 -10.35
N ARG A 264 14.54 3.00 -10.48
CA ARG A 264 15.27 4.20 -10.08
C ARG A 264 15.57 4.21 -8.59
N GLY A 265 14.62 3.81 -7.74
CA GLY A 265 14.83 3.70 -6.32
C GLY A 265 15.91 2.68 -5.94
N PHE A 266 15.91 1.50 -6.54
CA PHE A 266 16.98 0.51 -6.34
C PHE A 266 18.34 0.99 -6.91
N ARG A 267 18.34 1.76 -7.98
CA ARG A 267 19.56 2.37 -8.51
C ARG A 267 20.13 3.42 -7.54
N ILE A 268 19.29 4.23 -6.90
CA ILE A 268 19.68 5.16 -5.83
C ILE A 268 20.26 4.38 -4.66
N ALA A 269 19.61 3.31 -4.22
CA ALA A 269 20.08 2.46 -3.14
C ALA A 269 21.50 1.91 -3.37
N ARG A 270 21.81 1.51 -4.61
CA ARG A 270 23.16 1.02 -4.98
C ARG A 270 24.24 2.10 -4.92
N ARG A 271 23.87 3.37 -5.05
CA ARG A 271 24.78 4.52 -5.08
C ARG A 271 24.75 5.31 -3.79
N ALA A 272 23.93 4.92 -2.82
CA ALA A 272 23.84 5.58 -1.54
C ALA A 272 25.20 5.58 -0.82
N PRO A 273 25.60 6.72 -0.23
CA PRO A 273 26.93 6.89 0.36
C PRO A 273 27.13 6.05 1.63
N ASP A 274 26.05 5.71 2.33
CA ASP A 274 26.09 4.99 3.59
C ASP A 274 25.07 3.83 3.68
N ALA A 275 25.15 3.04 4.74
CA ALA A 275 24.30 1.88 4.94
C ALA A 275 22.83 2.28 5.22
N PHE A 276 22.59 3.37 5.95
CA PHE A 276 21.25 3.82 6.28
C PHE A 276 20.50 4.27 5.03
N GLY A 277 21.11 5.16 4.22
CA GLY A 277 20.53 5.61 2.96
C GLY A 277 20.25 4.45 2.01
N ARG A 278 21.19 3.48 1.93
CA ARG A 278 21.02 2.26 1.12
C ARG A 278 19.79 1.45 1.57
N PHE A 279 19.67 1.13 2.87
CA PHE A 279 18.56 0.32 3.37
C PHE A 279 17.24 1.07 3.25
N PHE A 280 17.22 2.38 3.52
CA PHE A 280 16.03 3.19 3.39
C PHE A 280 15.52 3.23 1.95
N ALA A 281 16.38 3.47 0.98
CA ALA A 281 16.02 3.47 -0.44
C ALA A 281 15.56 2.09 -0.91
N ILE A 282 16.18 0.97 -0.45
CA ILE A 282 15.69 -0.39 -0.67
C ILE A 282 14.27 -0.56 -0.10
N GLY A 283 14.06 -0.14 1.15
CA GLY A 283 12.78 -0.29 1.84
C GLY A 283 11.64 0.43 1.13
N VAL A 284 11.84 1.71 0.76
CA VAL A 284 10.82 2.48 0.02
C VAL A 284 10.56 1.89 -1.37
N SER A 285 11.61 1.50 -2.10
CA SER A 285 11.45 0.89 -3.42
C SER A 285 10.72 -0.44 -3.36
N SER A 286 11.01 -1.26 -2.34
CA SER A 286 10.33 -2.53 -2.10
C SER A 286 8.87 -2.31 -1.69
N TRP A 287 8.59 -1.30 -0.88
CA TRP A 287 7.22 -0.92 -0.54
C TRP A 287 6.39 -0.63 -1.80
N ILE A 288 6.88 0.28 -2.67
CA ILE A 288 6.21 0.61 -3.93
C ILE A 288 6.04 -0.64 -4.80
N ALA A 289 7.08 -1.45 -4.94
CA ALA A 289 7.06 -2.66 -5.76
C ALA A 289 6.02 -3.68 -5.26
N ILE A 290 6.07 -4.02 -3.97
CA ILE A 290 5.18 -5.03 -3.38
C ILE A 290 3.73 -4.55 -3.44
N GLN A 291 3.48 -3.29 -3.12
CA GLN A 291 2.14 -2.71 -3.17
C GLN A 291 1.58 -2.70 -4.61
N THR A 292 2.41 -2.36 -5.60
CA THR A 292 2.05 -2.43 -7.02
C THR A 292 1.75 -3.86 -7.45
N ILE A 293 2.62 -4.82 -7.13
CA ILE A 293 2.44 -6.24 -7.49
C ILE A 293 1.16 -6.81 -6.87
N LEU A 294 0.89 -6.51 -5.60
CA LEU A 294 -0.31 -6.98 -4.91
C LEU A 294 -1.58 -6.39 -5.53
N ASN A 295 -1.61 -5.09 -5.82
CA ASN A 295 -2.76 -4.47 -6.47
C ASN A 295 -2.99 -5.05 -7.87
N LEU A 296 -1.99 -4.98 -8.75
CA LEU A 296 -2.11 -5.50 -10.12
C LEU A 296 -2.39 -6.99 -10.15
N GLY A 297 -1.72 -7.78 -9.30
CA GLY A 297 -1.93 -9.22 -9.20
C GLY A 297 -3.35 -9.58 -8.76
N SER A 298 -3.97 -8.77 -7.88
CA SER A 298 -5.37 -8.98 -7.48
C SER A 298 -6.35 -8.63 -8.61
N MET A 299 -6.03 -7.65 -9.46
CA MET A 299 -6.87 -7.29 -10.61
C MET A 299 -6.88 -8.37 -11.70
N VAL A 300 -5.77 -9.08 -11.88
CA VAL A 300 -5.69 -10.20 -12.85
C VAL A 300 -5.89 -11.57 -12.19
N VAL A 301 -6.39 -11.60 -10.96
CA VAL A 301 -6.73 -12.83 -10.21
C VAL A 301 -5.52 -13.77 -10.03
N LEU A 302 -4.31 -13.24 -9.94
CA LEU A 302 -3.12 -14.00 -9.55
C LEU A 302 -2.98 -14.16 -8.04
N VAL A 303 -3.55 -13.21 -7.28
CA VAL A 303 -3.63 -13.25 -5.82
C VAL A 303 -5.05 -12.87 -5.38
N PRO A 304 -5.50 -13.30 -4.19
CA PRO A 304 -6.79 -12.87 -3.66
C PRO A 304 -6.89 -11.34 -3.57
N LEU A 305 -8.10 -10.78 -3.64
CA LEU A 305 -8.33 -9.34 -3.44
C LEU A 305 -7.79 -8.89 -2.08
N THR A 306 -6.78 -8.02 -2.09
CA THR A 306 -6.08 -7.57 -0.88
C THR A 306 -6.59 -6.25 -0.34
N GLY A 307 -7.28 -5.44 -1.16
CA GLY A 307 -7.70 -4.09 -0.76
C GLY A 307 -6.53 -3.11 -0.62
N VAL A 308 -5.42 -3.35 -1.29
CA VAL A 308 -4.23 -2.50 -1.26
C VAL A 308 -4.31 -1.49 -2.41
N PRO A 309 -4.25 -0.17 -2.14
CA PRO A 309 -4.34 0.84 -3.19
C PRO A 309 -3.11 0.86 -4.09
N LEU A 310 -3.28 1.24 -5.36
CA LEU A 310 -2.17 1.40 -6.31
C LEU A 310 -1.36 2.66 -5.96
N PRO A 311 -0.03 2.57 -5.75
CA PRO A 311 0.79 3.71 -5.34
C PRO A 311 0.65 4.91 -6.30
N PHE A 312 0.53 6.12 -5.75
CA PHE A 312 0.42 7.42 -6.44
C PHE A 312 -0.85 7.61 -7.28
N ILE A 313 -1.65 6.57 -7.53
CA ILE A 313 -2.79 6.61 -8.47
C ILE A 313 -4.11 6.52 -7.71
N SER A 314 -4.28 5.53 -6.84
CA SER A 314 -5.51 5.32 -6.08
C SER A 314 -5.85 6.49 -5.16
N TYR A 315 -7.13 6.67 -4.90
CA TYR A 315 -7.61 7.58 -3.86
C TYR A 315 -7.11 7.14 -2.48
N GLY A 316 -6.51 8.09 -1.74
CA GLY A 316 -6.03 7.83 -0.39
C GLY A 316 -5.17 8.99 0.15
N GLY A 317 -5.76 9.82 1.03
CA GLY A 317 -5.11 11.04 1.52
C GLY A 317 -3.84 10.78 2.33
N SER A 318 -3.96 10.08 3.48
CA SER A 318 -2.83 9.82 4.39
C SER A 318 -1.73 8.97 3.73
N GLY A 319 -2.12 7.94 2.97
CA GLY A 319 -1.16 7.08 2.27
C GLY A 319 -0.32 7.83 1.25
N LEU A 320 -0.94 8.74 0.49
CA LEU A 320 -0.24 9.55 -0.52
C LEU A 320 0.79 10.49 0.13
N ILE A 321 0.42 11.18 1.22
CA ILE A 321 1.35 12.09 1.93
C ILE A 321 2.54 11.31 2.47
N ILE A 322 2.29 10.20 3.14
CA ILE A 322 3.34 9.38 3.76
C ILE A 322 4.27 8.81 2.70
N LEU A 323 3.73 8.32 1.59
CA LEU A 323 4.52 7.79 0.48
C LEU A 323 5.37 8.89 -0.18
N LEU A 324 4.80 10.07 -0.43
CA LEU A 324 5.53 11.21 -0.99
C LEU A 324 6.62 11.71 -0.03
N SER A 325 6.38 11.69 1.29
CA SER A 325 7.40 11.98 2.30
C SER A 325 8.58 11.00 2.23
N ALA A 326 8.28 9.70 2.12
CA ALA A 326 9.31 8.67 1.95
C ALA A 326 10.13 8.88 0.67
N VAL A 327 9.46 9.19 -0.44
CA VAL A 327 10.12 9.51 -1.72
C VAL A 327 10.98 10.78 -1.60
N GLY A 328 10.54 11.79 -0.84
CA GLY A 328 11.33 12.98 -0.54
C GLY A 328 12.68 12.66 0.11
N ILE A 329 12.71 11.74 1.08
CA ILE A 329 13.95 11.27 1.71
C ILE A 329 14.82 10.52 0.68
N VAL A 330 14.23 9.68 -0.18
CA VAL A 330 14.98 8.99 -1.26
C VAL A 330 15.59 10.01 -2.22
N PHE A 331 14.92 11.11 -2.53
CA PHE A 331 15.49 12.20 -3.32
C PHE A 331 16.67 12.90 -2.61
N ASN A 332 16.59 13.10 -1.29
CA ASN A 332 17.69 13.63 -0.51
C ASN A 332 18.93 12.71 -0.61
N ILE A 333 18.75 11.39 -0.39
CA ILE A 333 19.81 10.38 -0.53
C ILE A 333 20.45 10.42 -1.93
N SER A 334 19.65 10.65 -2.98
CA SER A 334 20.16 10.67 -4.36
C SER A 334 21.04 11.87 -4.71
N ARG A 335 21.05 12.91 -3.86
CA ARG A 335 21.83 14.15 -4.07
C ARG A 335 23.14 14.18 -3.31
N GLN A 336 23.33 13.28 -2.39
CA GLN A 336 24.57 13.09 -1.64
C GLN A 336 25.40 11.95 -2.24
#